data_2bf0654a2aba4cfb7ba347e7597b421d
#
_entry.id   2bf0654a2aba4cfb7ba347e7597b421d
#
_cell.length_a   1.000
_cell.length_b   1.000
_cell.length_c   1.000
_cell.angle_alpha   90.00
_cell.angle_beta   90.00
_cell.angle_gamma   90.00
#
_symmetry.space_group_name_H-M   'P 1'
#
loop_
_entity.id
_entity.type
_entity.pdbx_description
1 polymer ?
#
loop_
_entity_poly.entity_id
_entity_poly.type
_entity_poly.pdbx_seq_one_letter_code
_entity_poly.pdbx_strand_id
1 'polypeptide(L)'
;MEIGHVYEMPPMRPDDAHTTYFPAGVIKIGVEFRDLTPEALVEYYGGDEDYVEELRRTAPLGIEDRGVSLHVFDADGHWEYLRFDLFEDAPHYHYNHLGGGRNHIIPFDETAHGPIADWAVAKIRSGELAPMLAQAGGAELAARLDPKALATAADDVAAHAADLQARLAASA
;
A
#
# COMPACT_ATOMS: atom_id res chain seq x y z
N MET A 1 3.81 15.22 -1.39
CA MET A 1 3.10 15.04 -2.70
C MET A 1 2.01 16.08 -2.86
N GLU A 2 1.76 16.56 -4.09
CA GLU A 2 0.71 17.55 -4.36
C GLU A 2 -0.65 16.85 -4.45
N ILE A 3 -1.61 17.26 -3.62
CA ILE A 3 -2.97 16.72 -3.63
C ILE A 3 -3.64 16.98 -4.98
N GLY A 4 -4.29 15.95 -5.54
CA GLY A 4 -4.93 16.00 -6.84
C GLY A 4 -4.00 15.71 -8.03
N HIS A 5 -2.72 15.52 -7.79
CA HIS A 5 -1.77 15.06 -8.81
C HIS A 5 -1.63 13.53 -8.79
N VAL A 6 -1.44 12.89 -9.94
CA VAL A 6 -1.18 11.45 -10.05
C VAL A 6 0.28 11.27 -10.49
N TYR A 7 1.04 10.52 -9.71
CA TYR A 7 2.43 10.21 -10.02
C TYR A 7 2.54 8.78 -10.56
N GLU A 8 3.51 8.53 -11.42
CA GLU A 8 3.83 7.19 -11.92
C GLU A 8 5.27 6.84 -11.51
N MET A 9 5.42 5.70 -10.85
CA MET A 9 6.73 5.13 -10.49
C MET A 9 6.69 3.60 -10.67
N PRO A 10 7.82 2.94 -10.86
CA PRO A 10 7.88 1.48 -10.80
C PRO A 10 7.37 0.98 -9.44
N PRO A 11 6.54 -0.09 -9.42
CA PRO A 11 6.04 -0.63 -8.15
C PRO A 11 7.18 -1.29 -7.35
N MET A 12 7.34 -0.89 -6.10
CA MET A 12 8.17 -1.60 -5.13
C MET A 12 7.37 -2.77 -4.56
N ARG A 13 7.91 -3.98 -4.62
CA ARG A 13 7.26 -5.14 -4.01
C ARG A 13 7.39 -5.12 -2.49
N PRO A 14 6.43 -5.71 -1.74
CA PRO A 14 6.60 -5.91 -0.31
C PRO A 14 7.72 -6.92 -0.03
N ASP A 15 8.32 -6.81 1.14
CA ASP A 15 9.23 -7.83 1.66
C ASP A 15 8.41 -8.93 2.33
N ASP A 16 8.36 -10.11 1.70
CA ASP A 16 7.61 -11.25 2.21
C ASP A 16 8.07 -11.71 3.61
N ALA A 17 9.34 -11.46 3.98
CA ALA A 17 9.87 -11.81 5.29
C ALA A 17 9.31 -10.90 6.40
N HIS A 18 8.90 -9.68 6.06
CA HIS A 18 8.39 -8.68 6.99
C HIS A 18 6.88 -8.40 6.81
N THR A 19 6.22 -9.08 5.87
CA THR A 19 4.80 -8.91 5.59
C THR A 19 3.96 -9.98 6.26
N THR A 20 2.98 -9.58 7.07
CA THR A 20 1.96 -10.47 7.62
C THR A 20 0.74 -10.47 6.71
N TYR A 21 0.28 -11.66 6.28
CA TYR A 21 -0.84 -11.79 5.36
C TYR A 21 -2.13 -12.23 6.05
N PHE A 22 -3.23 -11.55 5.73
CA PHE A 22 -4.58 -11.80 6.23
C PHE A 22 -5.49 -12.24 5.07
N PRO A 23 -5.96 -13.51 5.06
CA PRO A 23 -6.89 -13.99 4.03
C PRO A 23 -8.23 -13.26 4.08
N ALA A 24 -8.76 -12.88 2.92
CA ALA A 24 -10.06 -12.22 2.76
C ALA A 24 -10.84 -12.79 1.56
N GLY A 25 -11.09 -14.10 1.56
CA GLY A 25 -11.76 -14.80 0.48
C GLY A 25 -10.88 -14.95 -0.77
N VAL A 26 -11.27 -14.30 -1.87
CA VAL A 26 -10.54 -14.34 -3.14
C VAL A 26 -9.34 -13.39 -3.20
N ILE A 27 -9.14 -12.61 -2.13
CA ILE A 27 -7.99 -11.73 -1.95
C ILE A 27 -7.29 -12.02 -0.63
N LYS A 28 -6.09 -11.49 -0.46
CA LYS A 28 -5.40 -11.39 0.83
C LYS A 28 -4.87 -9.98 1.01
N ILE A 29 -4.78 -9.55 2.27
CA ILE A 29 -4.21 -8.26 2.66
C ILE A 29 -2.86 -8.51 3.32
N GLY A 30 -1.79 -7.96 2.75
CA GLY A 30 -0.48 -7.90 3.40
C GLY A 30 -0.38 -6.64 4.27
N VAL A 31 0.23 -6.77 5.42
CA VAL A 31 0.55 -5.65 6.31
C VAL A 31 2.05 -5.68 6.57
N GLU A 32 2.75 -4.63 6.19
CA GLU A 32 4.19 -4.47 6.29
C GLU A 32 4.51 -3.13 6.94
N PHE A 33 5.52 -3.07 7.81
CA PHE A 33 6.14 -1.81 8.15
C PHE A 33 7.30 -1.54 7.20
N ARG A 34 7.34 -0.33 6.67
CA ARG A 34 8.38 0.12 5.75
C ARG A 34 9.09 1.34 6.31
N ASP A 35 10.41 1.28 6.26
CA ASP A 35 11.30 2.42 6.54
C ASP A 35 12.13 2.67 5.29
N LEU A 36 11.69 3.63 4.49
CA LEU A 36 12.29 3.97 3.20
C LEU A 36 13.47 4.92 3.42
N THR A 37 14.58 4.38 3.89
CA THR A 37 15.85 5.12 3.94
C THR A 37 16.61 5.03 2.60
N PRO A 38 17.56 5.93 2.34
CA PRO A 38 18.42 5.83 1.15
C PRO A 38 19.11 4.48 1.02
N GLU A 39 19.61 3.96 2.14
CA GLU A 39 20.31 2.69 2.20
C GLU A 39 19.38 1.51 1.89
N ALA A 40 18.17 1.51 2.47
CA ALA A 40 17.16 0.49 2.22
C ALA A 40 16.72 0.49 0.75
N LEU A 41 16.62 1.66 0.13
CA LEU A 41 16.27 1.79 -1.29
C LEU A 41 17.39 1.28 -2.19
N VAL A 42 18.66 1.58 -1.89
CA VAL A 42 19.80 1.04 -2.64
C VAL A 42 19.82 -0.48 -2.54
N GLU A 43 19.64 -1.05 -1.36
CA GLU A 43 19.57 -2.49 -1.16
C GLU A 43 18.40 -3.11 -1.94
N TYR A 44 17.20 -2.49 -1.85
CA TYR A 44 16.01 -2.93 -2.55
C TYR A 44 16.20 -2.99 -4.08
N TYR A 45 16.86 -2.00 -4.66
CA TYR A 45 17.17 -1.94 -6.10
C TYR A 45 18.48 -2.66 -6.48
N GLY A 46 18.94 -3.59 -5.63
CA GLY A 46 20.07 -4.48 -5.93
C GLY A 46 21.43 -3.78 -5.98
N GLY A 47 21.58 -2.65 -5.28
CA GLY A 47 22.82 -1.88 -5.23
C GLY A 47 22.96 -0.87 -6.38
N ASP A 48 21.91 -0.59 -7.13
CA ASP A 48 21.91 0.40 -8.20
C ASP A 48 21.75 1.82 -7.64
N GLU A 49 22.87 2.39 -7.18
CA GLU A 49 22.93 3.73 -6.61
C GLU A 49 22.53 4.81 -7.62
N ASP A 50 22.89 4.64 -8.89
CA ASP A 50 22.55 5.60 -9.96
C ASP A 50 21.04 5.66 -10.19
N TYR A 51 20.37 4.50 -10.16
CA TYR A 51 18.92 4.44 -10.27
C TYR A 51 18.21 5.04 -9.06
N VAL A 52 18.68 4.78 -7.85
CA VAL A 52 18.14 5.37 -6.62
C VAL A 52 18.30 6.88 -6.61
N GLU A 53 19.46 7.41 -7.06
CA GLU A 53 19.67 8.85 -7.17
C GLU A 53 18.76 9.49 -8.23
N GLU A 54 18.50 8.81 -9.36
CA GLU A 54 17.53 9.25 -10.36
C GLU A 54 16.11 9.29 -9.78
N LEU A 55 15.71 8.25 -9.00
CA LEU A 55 14.44 8.23 -8.30
C LEU A 55 14.32 9.39 -7.31
N ARG A 56 15.34 9.67 -6.52
CA ARG A 56 15.38 10.80 -5.57
C ARG A 56 15.21 12.14 -6.28
N ARG A 57 15.86 12.30 -7.42
CA ARG A 57 15.79 13.53 -8.21
C ARG A 57 14.43 13.73 -8.86
N THR A 58 13.72 12.66 -9.21
CA THR A 58 12.44 12.68 -9.92
C THR A 58 11.24 12.52 -9.03
N ALA A 59 11.42 11.93 -7.84
CA ALA A 59 10.34 11.73 -6.89
C ALA A 59 9.84 13.08 -6.32
N PRO A 60 8.53 13.27 -6.22
CA PRO A 60 7.92 14.57 -5.91
C PRO A 60 8.18 15.08 -4.49
N LEU A 61 8.55 14.20 -3.54
CA LEU A 61 8.84 14.55 -2.14
C LEU A 61 10.08 13.86 -1.56
N GLY A 62 10.94 13.35 -2.43
CA GLY A 62 11.87 12.34 -1.95
C GLY A 62 11.15 10.99 -1.75
N ILE A 63 11.94 9.96 -1.57
CA ILE A 63 11.46 8.59 -1.39
C ILE A 63 11.67 8.12 0.06
N GLU A 64 12.13 9.04 0.92
CA GLU A 64 12.40 8.77 2.33
C GLU A 64 11.14 9.05 3.13
N ASP A 65 10.53 8.02 3.66
CA ASP A 65 9.34 8.07 4.50
C ASP A 65 9.19 6.74 5.23
N ARG A 66 8.36 6.68 6.24
CA ARG A 66 8.13 5.45 7.00
C ARG A 66 6.68 5.31 7.43
N GLY A 67 6.27 4.08 7.61
CA GLY A 67 4.93 3.77 8.06
C GLY A 67 4.50 2.36 7.71
N VAL A 68 3.24 2.08 7.95
CA VAL A 68 2.63 0.81 7.60
C VAL A 68 2.09 0.88 6.17
N SER A 69 2.36 -0.16 5.38
CA SER A 69 1.73 -0.38 4.07
C SER A 69 0.73 -1.52 4.15
N LEU A 70 -0.46 -1.30 3.56
CA LEU A 70 -1.47 -2.34 3.36
C LEU A 70 -1.50 -2.72 1.87
N HIS A 71 -1.19 -3.97 1.58
CA HIS A 71 -1.09 -4.51 0.22
C HIS A 71 -2.29 -5.39 -0.10
N VAL A 72 -2.97 -5.18 -1.22
CA VAL A 72 -4.11 -5.99 -1.66
C VAL A 72 -3.73 -6.86 -2.85
N PHE A 73 -3.65 -8.17 -2.61
CA PHE A 73 -3.31 -9.19 -3.61
C PHE A 73 -4.52 -10.04 -3.99
N ASP A 74 -4.45 -10.74 -5.13
CA ASP A 74 -5.22 -11.98 -5.28
C ASP A 74 -4.82 -12.99 -4.20
N ALA A 75 -5.69 -13.97 -3.92
CA ALA A 75 -5.47 -14.93 -2.84
C ALA A 75 -4.18 -15.73 -2.99
N ASP A 76 -3.76 -16.01 -4.23
CA ASP A 76 -2.54 -16.76 -4.54
C ASP A 76 -1.28 -15.89 -4.46
N GLY A 77 -1.45 -14.55 -4.42
CA GLY A 77 -0.36 -13.59 -4.30
C GLY A 77 0.41 -13.33 -5.60
N HIS A 78 -0.21 -13.61 -6.75
CA HIS A 78 0.42 -13.40 -8.05
C HIS A 78 0.50 -11.94 -8.44
N TRP A 79 -0.48 -11.11 -7.98
CA TRP A 79 -0.54 -9.71 -8.32
C TRP A 79 -1.01 -8.83 -7.16
N GLU A 80 -0.25 -7.76 -6.88
CA GLU A 80 -0.65 -6.67 -6.00
C GLU A 80 -1.47 -5.65 -6.81
N TYR A 81 -2.76 -5.51 -6.51
CA TYR A 81 -3.65 -4.57 -7.21
C TYR A 81 -3.65 -3.18 -6.61
N LEU A 82 -3.64 -3.12 -5.27
CA LEU A 82 -3.73 -1.87 -4.53
C LEU A 82 -2.72 -1.88 -3.39
N ARG A 83 -2.28 -0.68 -3.02
CA ARG A 83 -1.51 -0.45 -1.81
C ARG A 83 -2.00 0.83 -1.15
N PHE A 84 -2.01 0.83 0.17
CA PHE A 84 -2.26 2.02 0.97
C PHE A 84 -1.03 2.23 1.85
N ASP A 85 -0.27 3.27 1.59
CA ASP A 85 0.92 3.64 2.35
C ASP A 85 0.51 4.66 3.42
N LEU A 86 0.38 4.16 4.66
CA LEU A 86 -0.03 4.91 5.85
C LEU A 86 1.19 5.64 6.43
N PHE A 87 1.90 6.38 5.58
CA PHE A 87 3.20 6.99 5.88
C PHE A 87 3.02 8.29 6.68
N GLU A 88 4.10 8.69 7.41
CA GLU A 88 4.05 9.83 8.32
C GLU A 88 3.98 11.16 7.57
N ASP A 89 4.82 11.34 6.53
CA ASP A 89 4.97 12.63 5.84
C ASP A 89 4.12 12.72 4.57
N ALA A 90 3.92 11.61 3.88
CA ALA A 90 3.26 11.58 2.59
C ALA A 90 2.29 10.39 2.46
N PRO A 91 1.18 10.39 3.21
CA PRO A 91 0.17 9.35 3.07
C PRO A 91 -0.37 9.32 1.64
N HIS A 92 -0.44 8.12 1.06
CA HIS A 92 -0.89 7.94 -0.33
C HIS A 92 -1.38 6.53 -0.58
N TYR A 93 -1.98 6.28 -1.76
CA TYR A 93 -2.37 4.95 -2.17
C TYR A 93 -2.04 4.70 -3.64
N HIS A 94 -1.97 3.43 -4.02
CA HIS A 94 -1.53 3.00 -5.34
C HIS A 94 -2.60 2.19 -6.05
N TYR A 95 -2.65 2.39 -7.37
CA TYR A 95 -3.23 1.45 -8.32
C TYR A 95 -2.10 0.77 -9.10
N ASN A 96 -1.87 -0.51 -8.84
CA ASN A 96 -0.94 -1.34 -9.61
C ASN A 96 -1.71 -2.03 -10.74
N HIS A 97 -1.72 -1.43 -11.92
CA HIS A 97 -2.55 -1.91 -13.02
C HIS A 97 -2.09 -3.26 -13.55
N LEU A 98 -3.00 -4.25 -13.56
CA LEU A 98 -2.75 -5.61 -14.01
C LEU A 98 -2.14 -5.63 -15.42
N GLY A 99 -1.00 -6.30 -15.54
CA GLY A 99 -0.31 -6.51 -16.82
C GLY A 99 0.32 -5.28 -17.47
N GLY A 100 0.24 -4.11 -16.83
CA GLY A 100 0.61 -2.84 -17.46
C GLY A 100 1.95 -2.24 -17.06
N GLY A 101 2.60 -2.76 -16.04
CA GLY A 101 3.80 -2.12 -15.47
C GLY A 101 3.56 -0.69 -14.96
N ARG A 102 2.31 -0.28 -14.84
CA ARG A 102 1.92 1.04 -14.34
C ARG A 102 1.57 0.96 -12.88
N ASN A 103 2.17 1.86 -12.10
CA ASN A 103 1.84 2.11 -10.71
C ASN A 103 1.48 3.58 -10.59
N HIS A 104 0.20 3.86 -10.39
CA HIS A 104 -0.30 5.19 -10.15
C HIS A 104 -0.32 5.45 -8.65
N ILE A 105 0.37 6.51 -8.22
CA ILE A 105 0.44 6.96 -6.84
C ILE A 105 -0.48 8.17 -6.69
N ILE A 106 -1.44 8.06 -5.77
CA ILE A 106 -2.43 9.09 -5.50
C ILE A 106 -2.21 9.64 -4.09
N PRO A 107 -1.74 10.89 -3.95
CA PRO A 107 -1.63 11.56 -2.66
C PRO A 107 -2.97 11.59 -1.94
N PHE A 108 -2.96 11.31 -0.63
CA PHE A 108 -4.16 11.25 0.16
C PHE A 108 -4.37 12.55 0.96
N ASP A 109 -5.55 13.13 0.84
CA ASP A 109 -5.92 14.35 1.57
C ASP A 109 -6.58 14.01 2.91
N GLU A 110 -5.78 13.94 3.97
CA GLU A 110 -6.28 13.70 5.32
C GLU A 110 -7.15 14.84 5.86
N THR A 111 -6.99 16.06 5.34
CA THR A 111 -7.86 17.19 5.71
C THR A 111 -9.29 16.96 5.25
N ALA A 112 -9.46 16.38 4.06
CA ALA A 112 -10.77 16.11 3.47
C ALA A 112 -11.39 14.80 3.95
N HIS A 113 -10.57 13.77 4.26
CA HIS A 113 -11.02 12.39 4.44
C HIS A 113 -10.74 11.80 5.82
N GLY A 114 -10.05 12.53 6.71
CA GLY A 114 -9.54 12.00 7.98
C GLY A 114 -8.31 11.11 7.78
N PRO A 115 -7.83 10.42 8.84
CA PRO A 115 -6.63 9.61 8.78
C PRO A 115 -6.70 8.53 7.70
N ILE A 116 -5.64 8.36 6.91
CA ILE A 116 -5.58 7.37 5.83
C ILE A 116 -5.77 5.94 6.36
N ALA A 117 -5.31 5.63 7.56
CA ALA A 117 -5.48 4.33 8.20
C ALA A 117 -6.96 3.97 8.38
N ASP A 118 -7.75 4.91 8.92
CA ASP A 118 -9.19 4.72 9.13
C ASP A 118 -9.92 4.57 7.78
N TRP A 119 -9.54 5.41 6.81
CA TRP A 119 -10.12 5.38 5.48
C TRP A 119 -9.82 4.07 4.75
N ALA A 120 -8.56 3.60 4.75
CA ALA A 120 -8.16 2.36 4.09
C ALA A 120 -8.86 1.14 4.70
N VAL A 121 -8.90 1.04 6.03
CA VAL A 121 -9.60 -0.03 6.75
C VAL A 121 -11.10 0.01 6.45
N ALA A 122 -11.71 1.19 6.40
CA ALA A 122 -13.12 1.34 6.03
C ALA A 122 -13.41 0.87 4.60
N LYS A 123 -12.52 1.16 3.62
CA LYS A 123 -12.63 0.66 2.24
C LYS A 123 -12.60 -0.86 2.19
N ILE A 124 -11.68 -1.49 2.93
CA ILE A 124 -11.60 -2.96 3.03
C ILE A 124 -12.89 -3.51 3.64
N ARG A 125 -13.32 -2.98 4.78
CA ARG A 125 -14.47 -3.47 5.55
C ARG A 125 -15.80 -3.36 4.81
N SER A 126 -16.04 -2.24 4.16
CA SER A 126 -17.34 -1.94 3.51
C SER A 126 -17.51 -2.59 2.13
N GLY A 127 -16.47 -3.18 1.57
CA GLY A 127 -16.46 -3.66 0.19
C GLY A 127 -16.36 -2.54 -0.86
N GLU A 128 -16.16 -1.28 -0.45
CA GLU A 128 -15.84 -0.17 -1.36
C GLU A 128 -14.46 -0.34 -2.03
N LEU A 129 -13.76 -1.40 -1.68
CA LEU A 129 -12.57 -1.89 -2.36
C LEU A 129 -12.87 -2.35 -3.80
N ALA A 130 -14.09 -2.85 -4.06
CA ALA A 130 -14.48 -3.42 -5.37
C ALA A 130 -14.26 -2.47 -6.56
N PRO A 131 -14.73 -1.20 -6.55
CA PRO A 131 -14.45 -0.28 -7.65
C PRO A 131 -12.95 0.05 -7.79
N MET A 132 -12.18 0.08 -6.70
CA MET A 132 -10.74 0.29 -6.76
C MET A 132 -10.02 -0.89 -7.40
N LEU A 133 -10.38 -2.13 -7.03
CA LEU A 133 -9.85 -3.34 -7.67
C LEU A 133 -10.19 -3.38 -9.16
N ALA A 134 -11.43 -3.05 -9.54
CA ALA A 134 -11.84 -3.01 -10.93
C ALA A 134 -11.01 -1.99 -11.73
N GLN A 135 -10.74 -0.82 -11.17
CA GLN A 135 -9.89 0.21 -11.78
C GLN A 135 -8.44 -0.26 -11.96
N ALA A 136 -7.91 -1.06 -11.04
CA ALA A 136 -6.59 -1.69 -11.16
C ALA A 136 -6.54 -2.88 -12.14
N GLY A 137 -7.65 -3.20 -12.82
CA GLY A 137 -7.74 -4.32 -13.75
C GLY A 137 -8.24 -5.63 -13.14
N GLY A 138 -8.60 -5.63 -11.85
CA GLY A 138 -9.10 -6.78 -11.11
C GLY A 138 -10.65 -6.90 -11.08
N ALA A 139 -11.35 -6.57 -12.17
CA ALA A 139 -12.82 -6.56 -12.20
C ALA A 139 -13.46 -7.93 -11.88
N GLU A 140 -12.83 -9.03 -12.33
CA GLU A 140 -13.31 -10.39 -12.01
C GLU A 140 -13.15 -10.72 -10.52
N LEU A 141 -12.06 -10.25 -9.93
CA LEU A 141 -11.80 -10.38 -8.49
C LEU A 141 -12.82 -9.57 -7.69
N ALA A 142 -13.03 -8.32 -8.09
CA ALA A 142 -13.98 -7.40 -7.47
C ALA A 142 -15.41 -7.97 -7.41
N ALA A 143 -15.84 -8.65 -8.48
CA ALA A 143 -17.17 -9.28 -8.55
C ALA A 143 -17.34 -10.50 -7.62
N ARG A 144 -16.25 -11.03 -7.07
CA ARG A 144 -16.21 -12.24 -6.22
C ARG A 144 -15.86 -11.95 -4.76
N LEU A 145 -15.72 -10.69 -4.38
CA LEU A 145 -15.42 -10.31 -2.99
C LEU A 145 -16.51 -10.81 -2.04
N ASP A 146 -16.10 -11.36 -0.90
CA ASP A 146 -16.97 -11.78 0.18
C ASP A 146 -17.01 -10.69 1.28
N PRO A 147 -18.15 -9.99 1.46
CA PRO A 147 -18.25 -8.93 2.46
C PRO A 147 -17.95 -9.37 3.89
N LYS A 148 -18.28 -10.63 4.22
CA LYS A 148 -18.02 -11.16 5.57
C LYS A 148 -16.54 -11.43 5.79
N ALA A 149 -15.87 -12.02 4.79
CA ALA A 149 -14.43 -12.26 4.84
C ALA A 149 -13.66 -10.92 4.89
N LEU A 150 -14.08 -9.92 4.12
CA LEU A 150 -13.50 -8.58 4.15
C LEU A 150 -13.64 -7.91 5.52
N ALA A 151 -14.84 -7.98 6.13
CA ALA A 151 -15.08 -7.38 7.44
C ALA A 151 -14.18 -8.01 8.53
N THR A 152 -14.02 -9.34 8.50
CA THR A 152 -13.15 -10.06 9.45
C THR A 152 -11.69 -9.67 9.23
N ALA A 153 -11.21 -9.71 7.98
CA ALA A 153 -9.84 -9.34 7.65
C ALA A 153 -9.53 -7.87 8.01
N ALA A 154 -10.49 -6.97 7.82
CA ALA A 154 -10.32 -5.55 8.17
C ALA A 154 -10.08 -5.33 9.67
N ASP A 155 -10.73 -6.12 10.55
CA ASP A 155 -10.52 -6.07 12.00
C ASP A 155 -9.09 -6.52 12.37
N ASP A 156 -8.65 -7.64 11.80
CA ASP A 156 -7.32 -8.19 12.03
C ASP A 156 -6.21 -7.28 11.49
N VAL A 157 -6.40 -6.75 10.28
CA VAL A 157 -5.49 -5.78 9.62
C VAL A 157 -5.36 -4.52 10.46
N ALA A 158 -6.48 -3.94 10.91
CA ALA A 158 -6.46 -2.72 11.72
C ALA A 158 -5.70 -2.93 13.03
N ALA A 159 -5.95 -4.05 13.73
CA ALA A 159 -5.28 -4.37 14.98
C ALA A 159 -3.77 -4.56 14.77
N HIS A 160 -3.36 -5.27 13.72
CA HIS A 160 -1.96 -5.53 13.43
C HIS A 160 -1.22 -4.26 12.98
N ALA A 161 -1.84 -3.44 12.13
CA ALA A 161 -1.26 -2.16 11.69
C ALA A 161 -1.04 -1.20 12.87
N ALA A 162 -2.02 -1.10 13.78
CA ALA A 162 -1.89 -0.29 14.99
C ALA A 162 -0.78 -0.78 15.93
N ASP A 163 -0.61 -2.09 16.08
CA ASP A 163 0.48 -2.68 16.88
C ASP A 163 1.85 -2.37 16.26
N LEU A 164 2.00 -2.48 14.95
CA LEU A 164 3.23 -2.10 14.25
C LEU A 164 3.55 -0.62 14.44
N GLN A 165 2.61 0.27 14.22
CA GLN A 165 2.80 1.71 14.42
C GLN A 165 3.18 2.05 15.86
N ALA A 166 2.55 1.42 16.86
CA ALA A 166 2.86 1.65 18.27
C ALA A 166 4.28 1.20 18.65
N ARG A 167 4.75 0.08 18.13
CA ARG A 167 6.13 -0.42 18.37
C ARG A 167 7.18 0.53 17.84
N LEU A 168 6.90 1.17 16.72
CA LEU A 168 7.82 2.11 16.08
C LEU A 168 7.88 3.45 16.81
N ALA A 169 6.74 3.98 17.23
CA ALA A 169 6.69 5.16 18.07
C ALA A 169 7.47 4.96 19.40
N ALA A 170 7.55 3.71 19.90
CA ALA A 170 8.32 3.38 21.10
C ALA A 170 9.82 3.21 20.85
N SER A 171 10.25 3.08 19.59
CA SER A 171 11.65 2.82 19.19
C SER A 171 12.38 4.09 18.68
N ALA A 172 11.65 5.19 18.51
CA ALA A 172 12.13 6.50 18.08
C ALA A 172 12.49 7.38 19.28
#